data_dbfdaa0671a00119fe241db0eb1fd1a6
#
_entry.id   dbfdaa0671a00119fe241db0eb1fd1a6
#
_cell.length_a   1.000
_cell.length_b   1.000
_cell.length_c   1.000
_cell.angle_alpha   90.00
_cell.angle_beta   90.00
_cell.angle_gamma   90.00
#
_symmetry.space_group_name_H-M   'P 1'
#
loop_
_entity.id
_entity.type
_entity.pdbx_description
1 polymer ?
#
loop_
_entity_poly.entity_id
_entity_poly.type
_entity_poly.pdbx_seq_one_letter_code
_entity_poly.pdbx_strand_id
1 'polypeptide(L)'
;MFTYNFSVVRGVQAQREYYIAMVPMGILPKLFHDETEYIAPEFRAQRCINEARIPEIRDYILNNRDNYVFSALSASIDGEFEFVPSEMETNIGLLKVDMNAVFLINDGQHRRAAIEAAMKEDSSLLNETISIVFFKDTGLKRSQQMFADLNKHAVKTTMSLSTLYDSRDDLANAVKHVVDNNPFLLKYIDKEKDTLGKNSSKLFTLACFLRANKRIIKEANLKEGDVEFLDAYWLAIFNNITEWRELAAKHLH
;
A
#
# COMPACT_ATOMS: atom_id res chain seq x y z
N MET A 1 24.85 -29.52 -6.73
CA MET A 1 23.53 -28.95 -6.95
C MET A 1 23.65 -27.47 -6.68
N PHE A 2 23.23 -26.60 -7.57
CA PHE A 2 23.28 -25.15 -7.34
C PHE A 2 21.99 -24.73 -6.64
N THR A 3 22.13 -23.92 -5.58
CA THR A 3 20.98 -23.49 -4.77
C THR A 3 20.98 -21.99 -4.54
N TYR A 4 19.81 -21.41 -4.49
CA TYR A 4 19.59 -20.13 -3.82
C TYR A 4 19.66 -20.36 -2.31
N ASN A 5 20.38 -19.50 -1.60
CA ASN A 5 20.53 -19.60 -0.15
C ASN A 5 19.99 -18.32 0.50
N PHE A 6 18.93 -18.47 1.29
CA PHE A 6 18.31 -17.37 2.00
C PHE A 6 18.48 -17.56 3.51
N SER A 7 18.97 -16.54 4.20
CA SER A 7 18.86 -16.48 5.66
C SER A 7 17.40 -16.23 6.01
N VAL A 8 16.80 -17.09 6.81
CA VAL A 8 15.37 -17.06 7.08
C VAL A 8 15.04 -17.24 8.55
N VAL A 9 13.88 -16.74 8.93
CA VAL A 9 13.17 -17.13 10.15
C VAL A 9 12.03 -18.03 9.76
N ARG A 10 11.97 -19.24 10.34
CA ARG A 10 10.93 -20.22 10.14
C ARG A 10 9.78 -19.99 11.11
N GLY A 11 8.57 -19.97 10.61
CA GLY A 11 7.33 -19.96 11.37
C GLY A 11 6.42 -21.15 11.03
N VAL A 12 5.34 -21.32 11.81
CA VAL A 12 4.29 -22.32 11.56
C VAL A 12 2.93 -21.62 11.58
N GLN A 13 2.13 -21.85 10.55
CA GLN A 13 0.77 -21.35 10.43
C GLN A 13 -0.14 -22.44 9.86
N ALA A 14 -1.26 -22.72 10.50
CA ALA A 14 -2.16 -23.81 10.11
C ALA A 14 -1.42 -25.16 9.93
N GLN A 15 -0.51 -25.49 10.85
CA GLN A 15 0.34 -26.70 10.87
C GLN A 15 1.31 -26.80 9.67
N ARG A 16 1.58 -25.70 9.00
CA ARG A 16 2.51 -25.63 7.85
C ARG A 16 3.62 -24.65 8.14
N GLU A 17 4.81 -25.02 7.75
CA GLU A 17 5.97 -24.14 7.83
C GLU A 17 5.90 -23.06 6.76
N TYR A 18 6.39 -21.88 7.12
CA TYR A 18 6.68 -20.76 6.22
C TYR A 18 7.99 -20.10 6.65
N TYR A 19 8.59 -19.34 5.74
CA TYR A 19 9.92 -18.79 5.93
C TYR A 19 9.93 -17.32 5.55
N ILE A 20 10.49 -16.47 6.39
CA ILE A 20 10.64 -15.03 6.12
C ILE A 20 12.10 -14.76 5.82
N ALA A 21 12.38 -14.20 4.64
CA ALA A 21 13.70 -13.80 4.18
C ALA A 21 13.75 -12.30 3.90
N MET A 22 14.94 -11.70 4.12
CA MET A 22 15.29 -10.39 3.58
C MET A 22 16.05 -10.61 2.28
N VAL A 23 15.42 -10.25 1.17
CA VAL A 23 15.93 -10.55 -0.18
C VAL A 23 16.41 -9.27 -0.84
N PRO A 24 17.67 -9.20 -1.35
CA PRO A 24 18.12 -8.05 -2.12
C PRO A 24 17.22 -7.81 -3.34
N MET A 25 16.82 -6.56 -3.56
CA MET A 25 15.92 -6.22 -4.65
C MET A 25 16.51 -6.58 -6.01
N GLY A 26 17.82 -6.49 -6.15
CA GLY A 26 18.53 -6.83 -7.39
C GLY A 26 18.41 -8.28 -7.88
N ILE A 27 17.96 -9.20 -7.02
CA ILE A 27 17.74 -10.60 -7.44
C ILE A 27 16.28 -10.91 -7.77
N LEU A 28 15.32 -9.99 -7.49
CA LEU A 28 13.89 -10.19 -7.76
C LEU A 28 13.61 -10.59 -9.22
N PRO A 29 14.22 -9.94 -10.24
CA PRO A 29 13.99 -10.31 -11.64
C PRO A 29 14.47 -11.73 -12.00
N LYS A 30 15.42 -12.28 -11.20
CA LYS A 30 15.93 -13.64 -11.39
C LYS A 30 15.11 -14.69 -10.69
N LEU A 31 14.42 -14.31 -9.59
CA LEU A 31 13.55 -15.22 -8.85
C LEU A 31 12.18 -15.33 -9.48
N PHE A 32 11.64 -14.21 -9.98
CA PHE A 32 10.28 -14.15 -10.46
C PHE A 32 10.24 -13.84 -11.96
N HIS A 33 9.84 -14.83 -12.75
CA HIS A 33 9.70 -14.70 -14.19
C HIS A 33 8.24 -14.40 -14.56
N ASP A 34 8.02 -13.52 -15.54
CA ASP A 34 6.69 -13.13 -16.02
C ASP A 34 6.17 -14.12 -17.08
N GLU A 35 5.84 -15.35 -16.68
CA GLU A 35 5.31 -16.36 -17.60
C GLU A 35 3.76 -16.40 -17.70
N THR A 36 3.06 -15.55 -16.97
CA THR A 36 1.61 -15.71 -16.75
C THR A 36 0.68 -14.99 -17.71
N GLU A 37 1.18 -14.16 -18.63
CA GLU A 37 0.35 -13.35 -19.54
C GLU A 37 -0.55 -14.16 -20.48
N TYR A 38 -0.14 -15.37 -20.84
CA TYR A 38 -0.83 -16.19 -21.85
C TYR A 38 -1.67 -17.33 -21.27
N ILE A 39 -1.74 -17.45 -19.94
CA ILE A 39 -2.46 -18.53 -19.28
C ILE A 39 -3.86 -18.06 -18.91
N ALA A 40 -4.89 -18.86 -19.24
CA ALA A 40 -6.27 -18.58 -18.86
C ALA A 40 -6.42 -18.47 -17.32
N PRO A 41 -7.35 -17.60 -16.81
CA PRO A 41 -7.46 -17.32 -15.37
C PRO A 41 -7.58 -18.55 -14.47
N GLU A 42 -8.30 -19.58 -14.92
CA GLU A 42 -8.51 -20.85 -14.20
C GLU A 42 -7.25 -21.71 -14.05
N PHE A 43 -6.25 -21.48 -14.90
CA PHE A 43 -4.99 -22.24 -14.91
C PHE A 43 -3.80 -21.46 -14.34
N ARG A 44 -4.03 -20.24 -13.85
CA ARG A 44 -2.97 -19.43 -13.23
C ARG A 44 -3.24 -19.21 -11.75
N ALA A 45 -2.18 -19.17 -10.97
CA ALA A 45 -2.25 -18.87 -9.54
C ALA A 45 -2.24 -17.35 -9.26
N GLN A 46 -1.99 -16.52 -10.27
CA GLN A 46 -1.78 -15.09 -10.14
C GLN A 46 -2.78 -14.28 -10.98
N ARG A 47 -3.10 -13.08 -10.52
CA ARG A 47 -3.85 -12.09 -11.29
C ARG A 47 -2.92 -11.41 -12.30
N CYS A 48 -3.42 -11.04 -13.49
CA CYS A 48 -2.68 -10.16 -14.40
C CYS A 48 -2.31 -8.85 -13.72
N ILE A 49 -1.09 -8.40 -13.95
CA ILE A 49 -0.61 -7.12 -13.45
C ILE A 49 -1.41 -5.99 -14.12
N ASN A 50 -1.88 -5.05 -13.33
CA ASN A 50 -2.41 -3.80 -13.84
C ASN A 50 -1.23 -2.82 -14.02
N GLU A 51 -0.70 -2.73 -15.22
CA GLU A 51 0.46 -1.90 -15.55
C GLU A 51 0.26 -0.42 -15.23
N ALA A 52 -0.98 0.08 -15.27
CA ALA A 52 -1.28 1.48 -14.94
C ALA A 52 -0.94 1.86 -13.49
N ARG A 53 -0.77 0.88 -12.60
CA ARG A 53 -0.37 1.13 -11.20
C ARG A 53 1.14 1.11 -10.98
N ILE A 54 1.91 0.63 -11.93
CA ILE A 54 3.37 0.51 -11.79
C ILE A 54 4.04 1.89 -11.66
N PRO A 55 3.73 2.90 -12.53
CA PRO A 55 4.34 4.22 -12.42
C PRO A 55 4.09 4.89 -11.07
N GLU A 56 2.88 4.79 -10.53
CA GLU A 56 2.53 5.38 -9.23
C GLU A 56 3.42 4.84 -8.09
N ILE A 57 3.58 3.51 -8.04
CA ILE A 57 4.39 2.86 -6.99
C ILE A 57 5.88 3.08 -7.24
N ARG A 58 6.35 3.10 -8.51
CA ARG A 58 7.72 3.45 -8.87
C ARG A 58 8.06 4.86 -8.41
N ASP A 59 7.22 5.83 -8.72
CA ASP A 59 7.41 7.23 -8.37
C ASP A 59 7.37 7.43 -6.84
N TYR A 60 6.55 6.64 -6.12
CA TYR A 60 6.58 6.60 -4.67
C TYR A 60 7.95 6.21 -4.12
N ILE A 61 8.62 5.19 -4.71
CA ILE A 61 9.97 4.79 -4.31
C ILE A 61 10.96 5.94 -4.59
N LEU A 62 10.97 6.42 -5.84
CA LEU A 62 11.98 7.38 -6.31
C LEU A 62 11.87 8.74 -5.60
N ASN A 63 10.65 9.20 -5.32
CA ASN A 63 10.41 10.47 -4.64
C ASN A 63 10.55 10.38 -3.11
N ASN A 64 10.70 9.19 -2.54
CA ASN A 64 10.74 8.99 -1.09
C ASN A 64 11.91 8.10 -0.67
N ARG A 65 13.11 8.30 -1.26
CA ARG A 65 14.28 7.43 -1.06
C ARG A 65 14.65 7.20 0.40
N ASP A 66 14.43 8.19 1.25
CA ASP A 66 14.82 8.14 2.66
C ASP A 66 13.75 7.54 3.58
N ASN A 67 12.51 7.33 3.07
CA ASN A 67 11.40 6.99 3.96
C ASN A 67 10.26 6.21 3.29
N TYR A 68 10.47 5.60 2.10
CA TYR A 68 9.48 4.68 1.55
C TYR A 68 9.42 3.38 2.37
N VAL A 69 8.24 2.77 2.44
CA VAL A 69 8.02 1.52 3.18
C VAL A 69 7.13 0.58 2.37
N PHE A 70 7.51 -0.70 2.33
CA PHE A 70 6.69 -1.77 1.76
C PHE A 70 6.40 -2.87 2.78
N SER A 71 5.21 -3.43 2.68
CA SER A 71 4.91 -4.71 3.31
C SER A 71 5.62 -5.86 2.57
N ALA A 72 5.78 -7.01 3.23
CA ALA A 72 6.38 -8.20 2.64
C ALA A 72 5.66 -8.64 1.35
N LEU A 73 6.42 -9.20 0.42
CA LEU A 73 5.86 -10.02 -0.66
C LEU A 73 5.49 -11.39 -0.10
N SER A 74 4.49 -12.05 -0.68
CA SER A 74 4.18 -13.45 -0.37
C SER A 74 4.41 -14.28 -1.62
N ALA A 75 5.20 -15.35 -1.51
CA ALA A 75 5.56 -16.21 -2.63
C ALA A 75 5.51 -17.69 -2.25
N SER A 76 5.15 -18.53 -3.21
CA SER A 76 5.26 -19.99 -3.11
C SER A 76 6.50 -20.48 -3.83
N ILE A 77 7.11 -21.55 -3.32
CA ILE A 77 8.22 -22.27 -3.94
C ILE A 77 7.69 -23.61 -4.47
N ASP A 78 7.70 -23.77 -5.78
CA ASP A 78 7.43 -25.05 -6.46
C ASP A 78 8.78 -25.68 -6.84
N GLY A 79 9.16 -26.71 -6.11
CA GLY A 79 10.44 -27.40 -6.25
C GLY A 79 11.03 -27.85 -4.93
N GLU A 80 12.20 -28.42 -5.02
CA GLU A 80 12.91 -28.94 -3.84
C GLU A 80 13.62 -27.83 -3.09
N PHE A 81 13.46 -27.84 -1.77
CA PHE A 81 14.19 -26.99 -0.85
C PHE A 81 14.38 -27.66 0.50
N GLU A 82 15.40 -27.21 1.21
CA GLU A 82 15.76 -27.69 2.55
C GLU A 82 15.95 -26.50 3.48
N PHE A 83 15.38 -26.59 4.70
CA PHE A 83 15.69 -25.67 5.77
C PHE A 83 16.76 -26.28 6.68
N VAL A 84 17.89 -25.59 6.81
CA VAL A 84 18.99 -25.96 7.68
C VAL A 84 18.97 -25.01 8.88
N PRO A 85 18.57 -25.47 10.07
CA PRO A 85 18.52 -24.62 11.27
C PRO A 85 19.93 -24.21 11.71
N SER A 86 20.04 -23.08 12.39
CA SER A 86 21.28 -22.69 13.03
C SER A 86 21.52 -23.52 14.31
N GLU A 87 22.77 -23.59 14.75
CA GLU A 87 23.13 -24.31 15.98
C GLU A 87 22.55 -23.64 17.24
N MET A 88 22.33 -22.33 17.21
CA MET A 88 21.88 -21.55 18.36
C MET A 88 20.37 -21.48 18.48
N GLU A 89 19.65 -21.41 17.35
CA GLU A 89 18.21 -21.19 17.30
C GLU A 89 17.57 -22.05 16.21
N THR A 90 16.66 -22.93 16.60
CA THR A 90 16.04 -23.88 15.66
C THR A 90 15.08 -23.25 14.64
N ASN A 91 14.61 -22.03 14.93
CA ASN A 91 13.71 -21.29 14.03
C ASN A 91 14.44 -20.33 13.09
N ILE A 92 15.75 -20.11 13.30
CA ILE A 92 16.59 -19.29 12.41
C ILE A 92 17.50 -20.24 11.66
N GLY A 93 17.70 -19.99 10.36
CA GLY A 93 18.57 -20.86 9.59
C GLY A 93 18.70 -20.42 8.15
N LEU A 94 19.12 -21.37 7.33
CA LEU A 94 19.35 -21.20 5.90
C LEU A 94 18.31 -22.01 5.13
N LEU A 95 17.54 -21.34 4.26
CA LEU A 95 16.67 -22.00 3.30
C LEU A 95 17.44 -22.16 2.00
N LYS A 96 17.76 -23.43 1.67
CA LYS A 96 18.45 -23.82 0.43
C LYS A 96 17.40 -24.24 -0.58
N VAL A 97 17.23 -23.48 -1.64
CA VAL A 97 16.24 -23.74 -2.69
C VAL A 97 16.96 -24.13 -3.97
N ASP A 98 16.56 -25.22 -4.62
CA ASP A 98 17.11 -25.60 -5.91
C ASP A 98 16.96 -24.47 -6.93
N MET A 99 17.98 -24.23 -7.76
CA MET A 99 17.93 -23.17 -8.78
C MET A 99 16.90 -23.41 -9.88
N ASN A 100 16.42 -24.66 -10.04
CA ASN A 100 15.35 -25.00 -10.96
C ASN A 100 13.94 -24.85 -10.34
N ALA A 101 13.86 -24.55 -9.03
CA ALA A 101 12.57 -24.29 -8.40
C ALA A 101 11.93 -23.01 -8.96
N VAL A 102 10.62 -23.05 -9.12
CA VAL A 102 9.83 -21.91 -9.60
C VAL A 102 9.29 -21.13 -8.40
N PHE A 103 9.51 -19.83 -8.42
CA PHE A 103 8.97 -18.93 -7.41
C PHE A 103 7.73 -18.22 -7.97
N LEU A 104 6.61 -18.33 -7.28
CA LEU A 104 5.34 -17.78 -7.68
C LEU A 104 4.87 -16.72 -6.67
N ILE A 105 4.69 -15.47 -7.09
CA ILE A 105 4.21 -14.42 -6.18
C ILE A 105 2.70 -14.58 -5.95
N ASN A 106 2.29 -14.77 -4.69
CA ASN A 106 0.88 -14.84 -4.30
C ASN A 106 0.30 -13.46 -3.96
N ASP A 107 1.12 -12.57 -3.37
CA ASP A 107 0.78 -11.16 -3.15
C ASP A 107 2.00 -10.26 -3.35
N GLY A 108 1.77 -9.08 -3.91
CA GLY A 108 2.79 -8.04 -4.11
C GLY A 108 3.35 -7.93 -5.53
N GLN A 109 2.70 -8.48 -6.56
CA GLN A 109 3.14 -8.41 -7.96
C GLN A 109 3.39 -6.97 -8.44
N HIS A 110 2.46 -6.04 -8.14
CA HIS A 110 2.64 -4.63 -8.52
C HIS A 110 3.83 -3.98 -7.81
N ARG A 111 4.08 -4.36 -6.54
CA ARG A 111 5.25 -3.90 -5.79
C ARG A 111 6.54 -4.40 -6.41
N ARG A 112 6.62 -5.70 -6.76
CA ARG A 112 7.76 -6.27 -7.46
C ARG A 112 8.04 -5.54 -8.78
N ALA A 113 7.03 -5.41 -9.63
CA ALA A 113 7.17 -4.76 -10.94
C ALA A 113 7.58 -3.29 -10.81
N ALA A 114 7.05 -2.58 -9.82
CA ALA A 114 7.43 -1.18 -9.55
C ALA A 114 8.87 -1.05 -9.01
N ILE A 115 9.30 -1.97 -8.14
CA ILE A 115 10.70 -2.05 -7.67
C ILE A 115 11.63 -2.29 -8.86
N GLU A 116 11.30 -3.21 -9.74
CA GLU A 116 12.10 -3.49 -10.95
C GLU A 116 12.16 -2.27 -11.89
N ALA A 117 11.05 -1.55 -12.03
CA ALA A 117 11.03 -0.30 -12.79
C ALA A 117 11.88 0.79 -12.13
N ALA A 118 11.80 0.94 -10.80
CA ALA A 118 12.61 1.90 -10.07
C ALA A 118 14.11 1.59 -10.13
N MET A 119 14.50 0.32 -10.04
CA MET A 119 15.91 -0.11 -10.16
C MET A 119 16.53 0.23 -11.51
N LYS A 120 15.75 0.37 -12.58
CA LYS A 120 16.23 0.81 -13.90
C LYS A 120 16.61 2.29 -13.90
N GLU A 121 15.98 3.09 -13.05
CA GLU A 121 16.24 4.52 -12.91
C GLU A 121 17.26 4.84 -11.81
N ASP A 122 17.21 4.07 -10.70
CA ASP A 122 18.14 4.20 -9.58
C ASP A 122 18.75 2.84 -9.20
N SER A 123 19.97 2.59 -9.67
CA SER A 123 20.69 1.34 -9.42
C SER A 123 21.12 1.14 -7.96
N SER A 124 21.07 2.17 -7.11
CA SER A 124 21.38 2.03 -5.69
C SER A 124 20.40 1.10 -4.97
N LEU A 125 19.16 0.99 -5.48
CA LEU A 125 18.12 0.08 -5.01
C LEU A 125 18.49 -1.41 -5.12
N LEU A 126 19.44 -1.78 -5.97
CA LEU A 126 19.86 -3.19 -6.15
C LEU A 126 20.32 -3.84 -4.82
N ASN A 127 20.91 -3.05 -3.92
CA ASN A 127 21.45 -3.52 -2.65
C ASN A 127 20.45 -3.37 -1.49
N GLU A 128 19.34 -2.69 -1.70
CA GLU A 128 18.27 -2.62 -0.72
C GLU A 128 17.51 -3.95 -0.68
N THR A 129 16.80 -4.20 0.43
CA THR A 129 16.14 -5.47 0.64
C THR A 129 14.62 -5.31 0.78
N ILE A 130 13.90 -6.33 0.35
CA ILE A 130 12.49 -6.48 0.66
C ILE A 130 12.26 -7.81 1.38
N SER A 131 11.36 -7.80 2.36
CA SER A 131 10.95 -9.03 3.02
C SER A 131 10.06 -9.87 2.11
N ILE A 132 10.33 -11.18 2.05
CA ILE A 132 9.50 -12.15 1.33
C ILE A 132 9.10 -13.27 2.28
N VAL A 133 7.82 -13.58 2.31
CA VAL A 133 7.28 -14.74 3.01
C VAL A 133 7.15 -15.89 2.01
N PHE A 134 7.97 -16.91 2.19
CA PHE A 134 7.97 -18.10 1.35
C PHE A 134 7.10 -19.20 1.93
N PHE A 135 6.28 -19.80 1.09
CA PHE A 135 5.46 -20.97 1.39
C PHE A 135 5.84 -22.12 0.46
N LYS A 136 5.71 -23.36 0.92
CA LYS A 136 5.81 -24.52 0.02
C LYS A 136 4.59 -24.54 -0.91
N ASP A 137 4.81 -24.60 -2.22
CA ASP A 137 3.73 -24.84 -3.17
C ASP A 137 3.26 -26.29 -3.04
N THR A 138 1.97 -26.47 -2.97
CA THR A 138 1.30 -27.78 -2.94
C THR A 138 0.33 -27.94 -4.10
N GLY A 139 0.50 -27.14 -5.15
CA GLY A 139 -0.26 -27.15 -6.38
C GLY A 139 -1.21 -25.98 -6.58
N LEU A 140 -1.62 -25.78 -7.82
CA LEU A 140 -2.36 -24.62 -8.32
C LEU A 140 -3.59 -24.24 -7.46
N LYS A 141 -4.40 -25.20 -7.06
CA LYS A 141 -5.60 -24.94 -6.23
C LYS A 141 -5.24 -24.30 -4.90
N ARG A 142 -4.11 -24.69 -4.30
CA ARG A 142 -3.66 -24.14 -3.02
C ARG A 142 -3.12 -22.72 -3.21
N SER A 143 -2.35 -22.47 -4.25
CA SER A 143 -1.83 -21.14 -4.57
C SER A 143 -2.97 -20.18 -4.90
N GLN A 144 -3.99 -20.61 -5.64
CA GLN A 144 -5.21 -19.84 -5.88
C GLN A 144 -5.98 -19.53 -4.59
N GLN A 145 -6.12 -20.53 -3.68
CA GLN A 145 -6.75 -20.31 -2.40
C GLN A 145 -5.97 -19.34 -1.52
N MET A 146 -4.64 -19.46 -1.48
CA MET A 146 -3.77 -18.53 -0.74
C MET A 146 -3.91 -17.10 -1.27
N PHE A 147 -3.92 -16.93 -2.60
CA PHE A 147 -4.17 -15.63 -3.22
C PHE A 147 -5.54 -15.07 -2.79
N ALA A 148 -6.59 -15.91 -2.80
CA ALA A 148 -7.92 -15.49 -2.37
C ALA A 148 -7.96 -15.10 -0.90
N ASP A 149 -7.33 -15.87 -0.01
CA ASP A 149 -7.32 -15.63 1.43
C ASP A 149 -6.55 -14.35 1.77
N LEU A 150 -5.38 -14.12 1.17
CA LEU A 150 -4.57 -12.92 1.36
C LEU A 150 -5.30 -11.64 0.93
N ASN A 151 -6.10 -11.72 -0.16
CA ASN A 151 -6.79 -10.54 -0.71
C ASN A 151 -8.21 -10.34 -0.16
N LYS A 152 -8.94 -11.41 0.19
CA LYS A 152 -10.34 -11.34 0.63
C LYS A 152 -10.52 -10.57 1.93
N HIS A 153 -9.57 -10.69 2.84
CA HIS A 153 -9.61 -10.08 4.17
C HIS A 153 -8.82 -8.78 4.28
N ALA A 154 -8.20 -8.32 3.18
CA ALA A 154 -7.53 -7.03 3.13
C ALA A 154 -8.57 -5.90 3.16
N VAL A 155 -8.65 -5.18 4.27
CA VAL A 155 -9.49 -3.99 4.39
C VAL A 155 -8.73 -2.82 3.76
N LYS A 156 -9.32 -2.21 2.74
CA LYS A 156 -8.77 -0.97 2.18
C LYS A 156 -8.96 0.16 3.19
N THR A 157 -7.90 0.89 3.50
CA THR A 157 -7.98 2.15 4.22
C THR A 157 -8.86 3.12 3.45
N THR A 158 -9.75 3.82 4.15
CA THR A 158 -10.57 4.86 3.53
C THR A 158 -9.70 6.00 3.02
N MET A 159 -10.15 6.72 2.00
CA MET A 159 -9.43 7.90 1.52
C MET A 159 -9.36 8.99 2.59
N SER A 160 -10.39 9.12 3.43
CA SER A 160 -10.39 10.05 4.56
C SER A 160 -9.27 9.76 5.56
N LEU A 161 -9.10 8.48 5.96
CA LEU A 161 -7.99 8.08 6.84
C LEU A 161 -6.63 8.21 6.15
N SER A 162 -6.54 7.84 4.87
CA SER A 162 -5.31 8.02 4.10
C SER A 162 -4.90 9.49 4.05
N THR A 163 -5.84 10.40 3.78
CA THR A 163 -5.61 11.85 3.79
C THR A 163 -5.20 12.35 5.18
N LEU A 164 -5.84 11.85 6.24
CA LEU A 164 -5.54 12.25 7.61
C LEU A 164 -4.10 11.89 8.01
N TYR A 165 -3.63 10.71 7.62
CA TYR A 165 -2.32 10.20 7.99
C TYR A 165 -1.20 10.59 7.01
N ASP A 166 -1.53 11.03 5.80
CA ASP A 166 -0.53 11.50 4.85
C ASP A 166 0.06 12.84 5.32
N SER A 167 1.37 12.83 5.58
CA SER A 167 2.14 14.02 5.96
C SER A 167 2.97 14.59 4.80
N ARG A 168 2.98 13.95 3.64
CA ARG A 168 3.82 14.30 2.49
C ARG A 168 3.09 15.09 1.42
N ASP A 169 1.77 14.91 1.31
CA ASP A 169 0.92 15.62 0.36
C ASP A 169 0.63 17.04 0.88
N ASP A 170 1.12 18.05 0.18
CA ASP A 170 0.98 19.46 0.55
C ASP A 170 -0.48 19.90 0.59
N LEU A 171 -1.30 19.42 -0.35
CA LEU A 171 -2.73 19.70 -0.34
C LEU A 171 -3.44 19.02 0.84
N ALA A 172 -3.11 17.77 1.16
CA ALA A 172 -3.66 17.09 2.32
C ALA A 172 -3.30 17.82 3.62
N ASN A 173 -2.05 18.31 3.73
CA ASN A 173 -1.60 19.09 4.87
C ASN A 173 -2.35 20.42 4.99
N ALA A 174 -2.51 21.16 3.89
CA ALA A 174 -3.27 22.39 3.85
C ALA A 174 -4.74 22.17 4.23
N VAL A 175 -5.36 21.12 3.70
CA VAL A 175 -6.75 20.76 4.01
C VAL A 175 -6.93 20.38 5.48
N LYS A 176 -6.01 19.64 6.08
CA LYS A 176 -6.02 19.33 7.52
C LYS A 176 -5.91 20.60 8.35
N HIS A 177 -5.00 21.50 7.99
CA HIS A 177 -4.85 22.79 8.66
C HIS A 177 -6.14 23.61 8.64
N VAL A 178 -6.77 23.76 7.47
CA VAL A 178 -8.06 24.48 7.33
C VAL A 178 -9.15 23.84 8.19
N VAL A 179 -9.24 22.51 8.22
CA VAL A 179 -10.23 21.79 9.04
C VAL A 179 -9.98 22.00 10.52
N ASP A 180 -8.73 21.92 10.97
CA ASP A 180 -8.38 22.02 12.40
C ASP A 180 -8.51 23.43 12.95
N ASN A 181 -8.32 24.46 12.12
CA ASN A 181 -8.44 25.87 12.50
C ASN A 181 -9.86 26.45 12.30
N ASN A 182 -10.78 25.73 11.67
CA ASN A 182 -12.15 26.16 11.50
C ASN A 182 -13.09 25.32 12.40
N PRO A 183 -13.65 25.89 13.50
CA PRO A 183 -14.49 25.15 14.45
C PRO A 183 -15.71 24.45 13.82
N PHE A 184 -16.29 25.05 12.77
CA PHE A 184 -17.41 24.47 12.05
C PHE A 184 -16.96 23.23 11.26
N LEU A 185 -15.90 23.34 10.48
CA LEU A 185 -15.35 22.24 9.70
C LEU A 185 -14.85 21.11 10.61
N LEU A 186 -14.13 21.43 11.68
CA LEU A 186 -13.66 20.47 12.68
C LEU A 186 -14.81 19.64 13.26
N LYS A 187 -15.93 20.28 13.53
CA LYS A 187 -17.11 19.62 14.09
C LYS A 187 -17.84 18.76 13.07
N TYR A 188 -18.00 19.23 11.83
CA TYR A 188 -18.88 18.62 10.84
C TYR A 188 -18.19 17.79 9.75
N ILE A 189 -16.87 17.67 9.78
CA ILE A 189 -16.13 16.74 8.90
C ILE A 189 -15.92 15.40 9.60
N ASP A 190 -16.26 14.30 8.90
CA ASP A 190 -15.88 12.94 9.27
C ASP A 190 -14.48 12.65 8.72
N LYS A 191 -13.51 12.38 9.61
CA LYS A 191 -12.11 12.15 9.24
C LYS A 191 -11.79 10.67 8.94
N GLU A 192 -12.76 9.78 9.14
CA GLU A 192 -12.55 8.33 9.02
C GLU A 192 -13.28 7.71 7.83
N LYS A 193 -14.51 8.15 7.55
CA LYS A 193 -15.39 7.54 6.56
C LYS A 193 -15.30 8.25 5.21
N ASP A 194 -15.52 7.51 4.13
CA ASP A 194 -15.64 8.08 2.77
C ASP A 194 -17.08 8.40 2.37
N THR A 195 -18.06 7.82 3.08
CA THR A 195 -19.50 8.05 2.90
C THR A 195 -20.17 8.23 4.23
N LEU A 196 -21.06 9.21 4.30
CA LEU A 196 -21.87 9.48 5.50
C LEU A 196 -23.12 8.60 5.50
N GLY A 197 -23.44 8.03 6.66
CA GLY A 197 -24.70 7.32 6.87
C GLY A 197 -25.89 8.29 6.95
N LYS A 198 -27.12 7.80 6.74
CA LYS A 198 -28.36 8.60 6.78
C LYS A 198 -28.55 9.39 8.08
N ASN A 199 -28.08 8.86 9.20
CA ASN A 199 -28.21 9.48 10.53
C ASN A 199 -26.90 10.13 10.99
N SER A 200 -25.99 10.47 10.08
CA SER A 200 -24.74 11.14 10.44
C SER A 200 -25.00 12.55 10.91
N SER A 201 -24.35 12.94 12.02
CA SER A 201 -24.27 14.33 12.45
C SER A 201 -23.21 15.15 11.71
N LYS A 202 -22.42 14.48 10.85
CA LYS A 202 -21.42 15.11 10.00
C LYS A 202 -22.02 15.53 8.66
N LEU A 203 -21.49 16.61 8.08
CA LEU A 203 -21.95 17.14 6.78
C LEU A 203 -21.07 16.69 5.63
N PHE A 204 -19.78 16.47 5.89
CA PHE A 204 -18.79 16.13 4.87
C PHE A 204 -17.89 15.02 5.37
N THR A 205 -17.23 14.32 4.42
CA THR A 205 -16.09 13.46 4.72
C THR A 205 -14.80 14.20 4.35
N LEU A 206 -13.69 13.88 5.02
CA LEU A 206 -12.39 14.49 4.72
C LEU A 206 -11.98 14.23 3.26
N ALA A 207 -12.27 13.03 2.74
CA ALA A 207 -12.05 12.69 1.34
C ALA A 207 -12.84 13.56 0.36
N CYS A 208 -14.10 13.88 0.69
CA CYS A 208 -14.91 14.79 -0.12
C CYS A 208 -14.35 16.21 -0.07
N PHE A 209 -13.97 16.66 1.12
CA PHE A 209 -13.40 17.97 1.35
C PHE A 209 -12.05 18.14 0.63
N LEU A 210 -11.17 17.13 0.66
CA LEU A 210 -9.92 17.11 -0.12
C LEU A 210 -10.19 17.28 -1.63
N ARG A 211 -11.13 16.50 -2.18
CA ARG A 211 -11.49 16.60 -3.61
C ARG A 211 -12.03 17.98 -3.99
N ALA A 212 -12.84 18.60 -3.12
CA ALA A 212 -13.32 19.95 -3.33
C ALA A 212 -12.16 20.95 -3.37
N ASN A 213 -11.25 20.88 -2.41
CA ASN A 213 -10.09 21.78 -2.35
C ASN A 213 -9.14 21.57 -3.55
N LYS A 214 -8.90 20.33 -3.98
CA LYS A 214 -8.12 20.05 -5.19
C LYS A 214 -8.70 20.75 -6.42
N ARG A 215 -10.03 20.75 -6.55
CA ARG A 215 -10.71 21.44 -7.64
C ARG A 215 -10.61 22.96 -7.52
N ILE A 216 -10.81 23.50 -6.31
CA ILE A 216 -10.71 24.94 -6.04
C ILE A 216 -9.31 25.47 -6.41
N ILE A 217 -8.26 24.82 -5.92
CA ILE A 217 -6.86 25.18 -6.20
C ILE A 217 -6.57 25.13 -7.70
N LYS A 218 -7.03 24.08 -8.37
CA LYS A 218 -6.85 23.92 -9.82
C LYS A 218 -7.55 25.03 -10.61
N GLU A 219 -8.81 25.33 -10.31
CA GLU A 219 -9.59 26.37 -11.02
C GLU A 219 -9.04 27.77 -10.72
N ALA A 220 -8.52 28.01 -9.52
CA ALA A 220 -7.88 29.26 -9.14
C ALA A 220 -6.43 29.39 -9.66
N ASN A 221 -5.88 28.34 -10.29
CA ASN A 221 -4.50 28.28 -10.77
C ASN A 221 -3.46 28.59 -9.67
N LEU A 222 -3.66 28.05 -8.49
CA LEU A 222 -2.82 28.23 -7.31
C LEU A 222 -1.93 27.01 -7.05
N LYS A 223 -0.93 27.19 -6.18
CA LYS A 223 -0.08 26.08 -5.73
C LYS A 223 -0.86 25.15 -4.79
N GLU A 224 -0.62 23.85 -4.89
CA GLU A 224 -1.07 22.89 -3.87
C GLU A 224 -0.42 23.30 -2.53
N GLY A 225 -1.23 23.39 -1.47
CA GLY A 225 -0.73 23.81 -0.16
C GLY A 225 -0.90 25.29 0.18
N ASP A 226 -1.59 26.07 -0.63
CA ASP A 226 -1.89 27.49 -0.32
C ASP A 226 -2.95 27.56 0.80
N VAL A 227 -2.46 27.47 2.04
CA VAL A 227 -3.28 27.48 3.26
C VAL A 227 -4.02 28.80 3.43
N GLU A 228 -3.34 29.95 3.18
CA GLU A 228 -3.92 31.28 3.40
C GLU A 228 -5.14 31.51 2.49
N PHE A 229 -5.02 31.12 1.24
CA PHE A 229 -6.13 31.19 0.31
C PHE A 229 -7.29 30.27 0.74
N LEU A 230 -7.00 29.03 1.11
CA LEU A 230 -8.03 28.06 1.48
C LEU A 230 -8.74 28.47 2.78
N ASP A 231 -8.03 29.00 3.78
CA ASP A 231 -8.63 29.52 5.02
C ASP A 231 -9.56 30.70 4.71
N ALA A 232 -9.09 31.68 3.92
CA ALA A 232 -9.90 32.82 3.51
C ALA A 232 -11.16 32.38 2.72
N TYR A 233 -10.99 31.44 1.79
CA TYR A 233 -12.06 30.91 0.97
C TYR A 233 -13.15 30.24 1.82
N TRP A 234 -12.78 29.32 2.71
CA TRP A 234 -13.76 28.60 3.53
C TRP A 234 -14.38 29.49 4.62
N LEU A 235 -13.65 30.47 5.13
CA LEU A 235 -14.21 31.50 6.00
C LEU A 235 -15.26 32.33 5.27
N ALA A 236 -15.00 32.75 4.03
CA ALA A 236 -15.97 33.46 3.21
C ALA A 236 -17.21 32.61 2.92
N ILE A 237 -17.04 31.33 2.59
CA ILE A 237 -18.15 30.38 2.40
C ILE A 237 -18.99 30.28 3.68
N PHE A 238 -18.37 30.06 4.85
CA PHE A 238 -19.06 29.98 6.13
C PHE A 238 -19.88 31.25 6.41
N ASN A 239 -19.29 32.42 6.19
CA ASN A 239 -19.94 33.70 6.45
C ASN A 239 -21.12 34.00 5.51
N ASN A 240 -21.16 33.39 4.33
CA ASN A 240 -22.22 33.63 3.33
C ASN A 240 -23.30 32.53 3.31
N ILE A 241 -23.13 31.40 4.00
CA ILE A 241 -24.16 30.37 4.12
C ILE A 241 -24.91 30.53 5.44
N THR A 242 -26.14 31.04 5.40
CA THR A 242 -26.95 31.30 6.59
C THR A 242 -27.19 30.04 7.40
N GLU A 243 -27.50 28.93 6.74
CA GLU A 243 -27.78 27.65 7.40
C GLU A 243 -26.56 27.10 8.19
N TRP A 244 -25.34 27.36 7.69
CA TRP A 244 -24.12 26.96 8.42
C TRP A 244 -23.92 27.80 9.69
N ARG A 245 -24.19 29.10 9.61
CA ARG A 245 -24.12 29.99 10.79
C ARG A 245 -25.17 29.63 11.82
N GLU A 246 -26.41 29.37 11.41
CA GLU A 246 -27.49 28.93 12.30
C GLU A 246 -27.18 27.58 12.96
N LEU A 247 -26.64 26.64 12.19
CA LEU A 247 -26.23 25.34 12.70
C LEU A 247 -25.08 25.46 13.72
N ALA A 248 -24.12 26.33 13.46
CA ALA A 248 -23.05 26.63 14.42
C ALA A 248 -23.59 27.25 15.71
N ALA A 249 -24.54 28.20 15.62
CA ALA A 249 -25.12 28.89 16.76
C ALA A 249 -25.99 27.98 17.64
N LYS A 250 -26.75 27.04 17.07
CA LYS A 250 -27.61 26.10 17.81
C LYS A 250 -26.88 25.18 18.80
N HIS A 251 -25.58 25.12 18.72
CA HIS A 251 -24.77 24.24 19.56
C HIS A 251 -23.85 24.99 20.53
N LEU A 252 -24.05 26.30 20.69
CA LEU A 252 -23.39 27.13 21.69
C LEU A 252 -24.24 27.24 23.00
N HIS A 253 -25.39 26.58 22.98
CA HIS A 253 -26.28 26.39 24.14
C HIS A 253 -26.44 24.90 24.42
#